data_b25780b9bdea182e28c435bcf1886e69
#
_entry.id   b25780b9bdea182e28c435bcf1886e69
#
_cell.length_a   1.000
_cell.length_b   1.000
_cell.length_c   1.000
_cell.angle_alpha   90.00
_cell.angle_beta   90.00
_cell.angle_gamma   90.00
#
_symmetry.space_group_name_H-M   'P 1'
#
loop_
_entity.id
_entity.type
_entity.pdbx_description
1 polymer ?
#
loop_
_entity_poly.entity_id
_entity_poly.type
_entity_poly.pdbx_seq_one_letter_code
_entity_poly.pdbx_strand_id
1 'polypeptide(L)'
;MALTRNFKETVIQRVQNDASFAQALLDEAATLFLNGEPETARLILRDLVNATIGFEQLATLTAKPSKSLHRMLSPTGNPSMDNLAAIFGAVREKRESAADQRRSQG
;
A
#
# COMPACT_ATOMS: atom_id res chain seq x y z
N MET A 1 -4.28 12.69 18.23
CA MET A 1 -3.76 13.97 17.77
C MET A 1 -4.37 14.36 16.44
N ALA A 2 -4.87 15.58 16.37
CA ALA A 2 -5.54 16.08 15.16
C ALA A 2 -4.64 16.09 13.93
N LEU A 3 -3.36 16.42 14.11
CA LEU A 3 -2.41 16.49 13.00
C LEU A 3 -2.19 15.13 12.34
N THR A 4 -2.08 14.06 13.13
CA THR A 4 -1.87 12.71 12.59
C THR A 4 -3.10 12.28 11.78
N ARG A 5 -4.28 12.56 12.28
CA ARG A 5 -5.53 12.22 11.62
C ARG A 5 -5.69 12.97 10.30
N ASN A 6 -5.41 14.29 10.31
CA ASN A 6 -5.50 15.13 9.13
C ASN A 6 -4.49 14.70 8.06
N PHE A 7 -3.29 14.35 8.50
CA PHE A 7 -2.26 13.86 7.59
C PHE A 7 -2.71 12.59 6.88
N LYS A 8 -3.27 11.64 7.63
CA LYS A 8 -3.74 10.38 7.07
C LYS A 8 -4.86 10.60 6.04
N GLU A 9 -5.81 11.46 6.36
CA GLU A 9 -6.89 11.81 5.43
C GLU A 9 -6.35 12.47 4.17
N THR A 10 -5.38 13.35 4.31
CA THR A 10 -4.74 14.02 3.19
C THR A 10 -4.03 13.02 2.26
N VAL A 11 -3.31 12.05 2.85
CA VAL A 11 -2.64 11.01 2.08
C VAL A 11 -3.65 10.19 1.29
N ILE A 12 -4.74 9.78 1.93
CA ILE A 12 -5.79 9.01 1.28
C ILE A 12 -6.37 9.77 0.10
N GLN A 13 -6.70 11.05 0.30
CA GLN A 13 -7.26 11.89 -0.76
C GLN A 13 -6.30 12.03 -1.94
N ARG A 14 -5.01 12.25 -1.66
CA ARG A 14 -4.02 12.42 -2.71
C ARG A 14 -3.81 11.13 -3.48
N VAL A 15 -3.78 10.01 -2.80
CA VAL A 15 -3.64 8.71 -3.46
C VAL A 15 -4.81 8.45 -4.41
N GLN A 16 -6.02 8.77 -3.96
CA GLN A 16 -7.22 8.54 -4.77
C GLN A 16 -7.29 9.45 -5.99
N ASN A 17 -6.73 10.65 -5.89
CA ASN A 17 -6.82 11.65 -6.95
C ASN A 17 -5.58 11.74 -7.84
N ASP A 18 -4.47 11.14 -7.43
CA ASP A 18 -3.19 11.28 -8.12
C ASP A 18 -2.45 9.94 -8.14
N ALA A 19 -2.49 9.26 -9.28
CA ALA A 19 -1.84 7.96 -9.44
C ALA A 19 -0.33 8.04 -9.27
N SER A 20 0.29 9.16 -9.65
CA SER A 20 1.73 9.29 -9.50
C SER A 20 2.14 9.44 -8.03
N PHE A 21 1.27 10.00 -7.20
CA PHE A 21 1.52 10.05 -5.76
C PHE A 21 1.47 8.65 -5.14
N ALA A 22 0.53 7.81 -5.58
CA ALA A 22 0.45 6.43 -5.12
C ALA A 22 1.72 5.65 -5.50
N GLN A 23 2.21 5.83 -6.71
CA GLN A 23 3.44 5.20 -7.15
C GLN A 23 4.63 5.67 -6.33
N ALA A 24 4.70 6.99 -6.05
CA ALA A 24 5.78 7.55 -5.25
C ALA A 24 5.80 6.95 -3.84
N LEU A 25 4.62 6.76 -3.23
CA LEU A 25 4.54 6.14 -1.91
C LEU A 25 4.95 4.68 -1.92
N LEU A 26 4.59 3.96 -2.97
CA LEU A 26 4.99 2.56 -3.11
C LEU A 26 6.51 2.45 -3.23
N ASP A 27 7.12 3.31 -4.04
CA ASP A 27 8.57 3.35 -4.20
C ASP A 27 9.26 3.74 -2.90
N GLU A 28 8.69 4.70 -2.16
CA GLU A 28 9.23 5.13 -0.87
C GLU A 28 9.22 3.98 0.15
N ALA A 29 8.11 3.24 0.21
CA ALA A 29 8.04 2.10 1.12
C ALA A 29 9.10 1.05 0.78
N ALA A 30 9.27 0.75 -0.51
CA ALA A 30 10.29 -0.20 -0.94
C ALA A 30 11.69 0.28 -0.57
N THR A 31 11.97 1.56 -0.80
CA THR A 31 13.27 2.17 -0.46
C THR A 31 13.55 2.07 1.03
N LEU A 32 12.55 2.35 1.85
CA LEU A 32 12.71 2.28 3.31
C LEU A 32 13.00 0.86 3.79
N PHE A 33 12.36 -0.15 3.20
CA PHE A 33 12.70 -1.53 3.52
C PHE A 33 14.16 -1.82 3.19
N LEU A 34 14.62 -1.37 2.02
CA LEU A 34 16.00 -1.59 1.59
C LEU A 34 17.00 -0.83 2.46
N ASN A 35 16.61 0.30 3.02
CA ASN A 35 17.48 1.11 3.88
C ASN A 35 17.46 0.69 5.34
N GLY A 36 16.77 -0.40 5.66
CA GLY A 36 16.74 -0.89 7.02
C GLY A 36 15.79 -0.12 7.95
N GLU A 37 14.74 0.50 7.39
CA GLU A 37 13.74 1.22 8.16
C GLU A 37 12.36 0.56 8.00
N PRO A 38 12.23 -0.71 8.42
CA PRO A 38 11.01 -1.47 8.15
C PRO A 38 9.78 -0.95 8.88
N GLU A 39 9.94 -0.30 10.04
CA GLU A 39 8.78 0.22 10.77
C GLU A 39 8.06 1.30 9.98
N THR A 40 8.80 2.28 9.48
CA THR A 40 8.24 3.34 8.66
C THR A 40 7.70 2.79 7.35
N ALA A 41 8.44 1.87 6.75
CA ALA A 41 8.02 1.23 5.49
C ALA A 41 6.67 0.52 5.65
N ARG A 42 6.49 -0.24 6.74
CA ARG A 42 5.22 -0.93 6.99
C ARG A 42 4.06 0.05 7.17
N LEU A 43 4.32 1.15 7.87
CA LEU A 43 3.29 2.17 8.10
C LEU A 43 2.82 2.77 6.78
N ILE A 44 3.77 3.16 5.93
CA ILE A 44 3.45 3.73 4.62
C ILE A 44 2.70 2.72 3.75
N LEU A 45 3.17 1.48 3.72
CA LEU A 45 2.55 0.45 2.91
C LEU A 45 1.12 0.15 3.38
N ARG A 46 0.92 0.11 4.70
CA ARG A 46 -0.41 -0.10 5.27
C ARG A 46 -1.38 1.02 4.87
N ASP A 47 -0.93 2.26 4.98
CA ASP A 47 -1.76 3.40 4.60
C ASP A 47 -2.05 3.39 3.10
N LEU A 48 -1.07 3.01 2.30
CA LEU A 48 -1.26 2.91 0.86
C LEU A 48 -2.27 1.81 0.50
N VAL A 49 -2.20 0.65 1.15
CA VAL A 49 -3.18 -0.42 0.92
C VAL A 49 -4.59 0.07 1.26
N ASN A 50 -4.76 0.73 2.41
CA ASN A 50 -6.06 1.26 2.81
C ASN A 50 -6.60 2.29 1.83
N ALA A 51 -5.71 3.08 1.23
CA ALA A 51 -6.11 4.16 0.31
C ALA A 51 -6.35 3.65 -1.12
N THR A 52 -5.88 2.47 -1.46
CA THR A 52 -5.98 1.94 -2.82
C THR A 52 -6.97 0.77 -2.91
N ILE A 53 -6.49 -0.44 -2.62
CA ILE A 53 -7.30 -1.65 -2.84
C ILE A 53 -8.03 -2.15 -1.60
N GLY A 54 -7.54 -1.78 -0.42
CA GLY A 54 -8.08 -2.31 0.83
C GLY A 54 -7.58 -3.73 1.13
N PHE A 55 -7.66 -4.12 2.40
CA PHE A 55 -7.13 -5.42 2.82
C PHE A 55 -7.97 -6.60 2.33
N GLU A 56 -9.26 -6.41 2.10
CA GLU A 56 -10.09 -7.49 1.58
C GLU A 56 -9.67 -7.90 0.17
N GLN A 57 -9.50 -6.93 -0.71
CA GLN A 57 -9.05 -7.20 -2.06
C GLN A 57 -7.61 -7.69 -2.10
N LEU A 58 -6.78 -7.14 -1.23
CA LEU A 58 -5.39 -7.59 -1.11
C LEU A 58 -5.36 -9.07 -0.71
N ALA A 59 -6.22 -9.48 0.21
CA ALA A 59 -6.31 -10.88 0.62
C ALA A 59 -6.68 -11.79 -0.56
N THR A 60 -7.63 -11.34 -1.37
CA THR A 60 -8.04 -12.10 -2.55
C THR A 60 -6.89 -12.23 -3.55
N LEU A 61 -6.20 -11.12 -3.85
CA LEU A 61 -5.13 -11.12 -4.84
C LEU A 61 -3.91 -11.91 -4.42
N THR A 62 -3.61 -11.92 -3.12
CA THR A 62 -2.43 -12.62 -2.61
C THR A 62 -2.74 -14.03 -2.12
N ALA A 63 -4.00 -14.42 -2.10
CA ALA A 63 -4.47 -15.70 -1.55
C ALA A 63 -4.02 -15.88 -0.10
N LYS A 64 -4.03 -14.80 0.67
CA LYS A 64 -3.65 -14.81 2.09
C LYS A 64 -4.80 -14.24 2.91
N PRO A 65 -4.98 -14.72 4.17
CA PRO A 65 -6.03 -14.18 5.02
C PRO A 65 -5.80 -12.69 5.32
N SER A 66 -6.89 -11.92 5.28
CA SER A 66 -6.85 -10.49 5.59
C SER A 66 -6.21 -10.24 6.97
N LYS A 67 -6.54 -11.07 7.94
CA LYS A 67 -6.01 -10.97 9.29
C LYS A 67 -4.49 -11.10 9.34
N SER A 68 -3.95 -12.02 8.54
CA SER A 68 -2.50 -12.20 8.44
C SER A 68 -1.83 -10.98 7.81
N LEU A 69 -2.46 -10.40 6.79
CA LEU A 69 -1.93 -9.21 6.12
C LEU A 69 -1.90 -8.02 7.07
N HIS A 70 -2.97 -7.83 7.86
CA HIS A 70 -2.99 -6.78 8.88
C HIS A 70 -1.84 -6.94 9.88
N ARG A 71 -1.58 -8.17 10.28
CA ARG A 71 -0.50 -8.47 11.23
C ARG A 71 0.86 -8.17 10.61
N MET A 72 1.06 -8.55 9.35
CA MET A 72 2.32 -8.30 8.66
C MET A 72 2.65 -6.82 8.57
N LEU A 73 1.65 -5.98 8.38
CA LEU A 73 1.85 -4.54 8.24
C LEU A 73 1.57 -3.77 9.52
N SER A 74 1.47 -4.46 10.65
CA SER A 74 1.34 -3.82 11.96
C SER A 74 2.69 -3.26 12.42
N PRO A 75 2.70 -2.39 13.46
CA PRO A 75 3.96 -1.85 13.98
C PRO A 75 4.95 -2.91 14.43
N THR A 76 4.48 -4.08 14.87
CA THR A 76 5.34 -5.17 15.33
C THR A 76 5.43 -6.31 14.31
N GLY A 77 4.90 -6.10 13.11
CA GLY A 77 4.90 -7.12 12.08
C GLY A 77 6.29 -7.41 11.55
N ASN A 78 6.45 -8.61 11.00
CA ASN A 78 7.72 -9.02 10.43
C ASN A 78 7.46 -9.90 9.19
N PRO A 79 6.97 -9.29 8.10
CA PRO A 79 6.65 -10.05 6.89
C PRO A 79 7.92 -10.58 6.23
N SER A 80 7.82 -11.76 5.63
CA SER A 80 8.93 -12.30 4.84
C SER A 80 9.07 -11.50 3.54
N MET A 81 10.21 -11.67 2.88
CA MET A 81 10.43 -11.05 1.56
C MET A 81 9.39 -11.53 0.55
N ASP A 82 9.04 -12.81 0.60
CA ASP A 82 8.04 -13.36 -0.30
C ASP A 82 6.68 -12.71 -0.07
N ASN A 83 6.31 -12.50 1.19
CA ASN A 83 5.05 -11.84 1.51
C ASN A 83 5.06 -10.37 1.09
N LEU A 84 6.17 -9.68 1.29
CA LEU A 84 6.31 -8.29 0.83
C LEU A 84 6.20 -8.20 -0.68
N ALA A 85 6.86 -9.09 -1.40
CA ALA A 85 6.80 -9.10 -2.86
C ALA A 85 5.36 -9.31 -3.34
N ALA A 86 4.61 -10.19 -2.68
CA ALA A 86 3.21 -10.42 -3.03
C ALA A 86 2.36 -9.18 -2.79
N ILE A 87 2.57 -8.48 -1.68
CA ILE A 87 1.83 -7.27 -1.36
C ILE A 87 2.15 -6.15 -2.35
N PHE A 88 3.43 -5.90 -2.60
CA PHE A 88 3.86 -4.88 -3.56
C PHE A 88 3.31 -5.16 -4.95
N GLY A 89 3.39 -6.42 -5.37
CA GLY A 89 2.89 -6.83 -6.68
C GLY A 89 1.40 -6.61 -6.84
N ALA A 90 0.62 -6.94 -5.82
CA ALA A 90 -0.83 -6.77 -5.86
C ALA A 90 -1.23 -5.30 -5.92
N VAL A 91 -0.59 -4.44 -5.12
CA VAL A 91 -0.88 -3.00 -5.13
C VAL A 91 -0.52 -2.40 -6.49
N ARG A 92 0.62 -2.77 -7.02
CA ARG A 92 1.09 -2.27 -8.30
C ARG A 92 0.18 -2.70 -9.44
N GLU A 93 -0.20 -3.96 -9.45
CA GLU A 93 -1.08 -4.51 -10.49
C GLU A 93 -2.43 -3.81 -10.50
N LYS A 94 -3.02 -3.60 -9.34
CA LYS A 94 -4.31 -2.93 -9.25
C LYS A 94 -4.22 -1.49 -9.73
N ARG A 95 -3.15 -0.80 -9.41
CA ARG A 95 -2.94 0.57 -9.84
C ARG A 95 -2.77 0.66 -11.36
N GLU A 96 -2.02 -0.25 -11.95
CA GLU A 96 -1.82 -0.29 -13.41
C GLU A 96 -3.12 -0.60 -14.13
N SER A 97 -3.90 -1.54 -13.61
CA SER A 97 -5.19 -1.89 -14.17
C SER A 97 -6.15 -0.69 -14.18
N ALA A 98 -6.18 0.07 -13.07
CA ALA A 98 -6.99 1.28 -12.98
C ALA A 98 -6.54 2.35 -13.98
N ALA A 99 -5.23 2.50 -14.16
CA ALA A 99 -4.68 3.45 -15.13
C ALA A 99 -5.05 3.07 -16.56
N ASP A 100 -4.99 1.78 -16.88
CA ASP A 100 -5.38 1.30 -18.21
C ASP A 100 -6.85 1.54 -18.48
N GLN A 101 -7.71 1.32 -17.51
CA GLN A 101 -9.14 1.59 -17.67
C GLN A 101 -9.41 3.06 -17.93
N ARG A 102 -8.68 3.95 -17.27
CA ARG A 102 -8.81 5.39 -17.50
C ARG A 102 -8.40 5.77 -18.92
N ARG A 103 -7.33 5.17 -19.42
CA ARG A 103 -6.88 5.40 -20.79
C ARG A 103 -7.91 4.94 -21.80
N SER A 104 -8.52 3.79 -21.56
CA SER A 104 -9.53 3.22 -22.46
C SER A 104 -10.76 4.11 -22.57
N GLN A 105 -11.09 4.80 -21.49
CA GLN A 105 -12.25 5.70 -21.46
C GLN A 105 -11.95 7.09 -22.00
N GLY A 106 -10.69 7.45 -22.01
CA GLY A 106 -10.27 8.74 -22.51
C GLY A 106 -10.15 8.77 -24.02
#